data_fb291310afbe86d55622cd166f2abeb2
#
_entry.id   fb291310afbe86d55622cd166f2abeb2
#
_cell.length_a   1.000
_cell.length_b   1.000
_cell.length_c   1.000
_cell.angle_alpha   90.00
_cell.angle_beta   90.00
_cell.angle_gamma   90.00
#
_symmetry.space_group_name_H-M   'P 1'
#
loop_
_entity.id
_entity.type
_entity.pdbx_description
1 polymer ?
#
loop_
_entity_poly.entity_id
_entity_poly.type
_entity_poly.pdbx_seq_one_letter_code
_entity_poly.pdbx_strand_id
1 'polypeptide(L)'
;MTFDLLSLGRRAAAIVLAATVSTAAFAHARPANTDPAANAALSAAPAAVTLDFTEPLEPAFSSIVVVDGAGKTVSDGKASVDAANRKRMTVPLPALGAGAYSVKWVAVAADGHRTQGSYRFSVK
;
A
#
# COMPACT_ATOMS: atom_id res chain seq x y z
N MET A 1 30.48 -70.42 -23.47
CA MET A 1 30.55 -69.55 -22.27
C MET A 1 30.17 -68.18 -22.71
N THR A 2 28.96 -67.86 -22.53
CA THR A 2 28.45 -66.52 -22.77
C THR A 2 28.44 -65.78 -21.47
N PHE A 3 29.29 -64.79 -21.39
CA PHE A 3 29.22 -63.86 -20.30
C PHE A 3 28.17 -62.81 -20.63
N ASP A 4 27.03 -63.00 -20.10
CA ASP A 4 26.08 -61.91 -20.02
C ASP A 4 26.62 -60.86 -19.07
N LEU A 5 27.31 -59.94 -19.65
CA LEU A 5 27.58 -58.70 -18.96
C LEU A 5 26.28 -57.96 -18.85
N LEU A 6 25.60 -58.34 -17.79
CA LEU A 6 24.85 -57.47 -16.95
C LEU A 6 24.74 -56.06 -17.51
N SER A 7 23.61 -55.83 -18.09
CA SER A 7 23.05 -54.53 -18.15
C SER A 7 23.08 -53.91 -16.77
N LEU A 8 24.12 -53.16 -16.49
CA LEU A 8 24.08 -52.20 -15.39
C LEU A 8 22.95 -51.23 -15.71
N GLY A 9 21.82 -51.55 -15.20
CA GLY A 9 20.73 -50.61 -15.19
C GLY A 9 21.20 -49.35 -14.49
N ARG A 10 21.59 -48.37 -15.30
CA ARG A 10 21.73 -47.03 -14.81
C ARG A 10 20.34 -46.56 -14.40
N ARG A 11 20.03 -46.81 -13.17
CA ARG A 11 18.95 -46.09 -12.52
C ARG A 11 19.44 -44.65 -12.39
N ALA A 12 19.23 -43.89 -13.40
CA ALA A 12 19.27 -42.44 -13.30
C ALA A 12 18.18 -42.06 -12.30
N ALA A 13 18.56 -41.88 -11.07
CA ALA A 13 17.73 -41.20 -10.10
C ALA A 13 17.59 -39.79 -10.63
N ALA A 14 16.50 -39.50 -11.31
CA ALA A 14 16.12 -38.15 -11.62
C ALA A 14 15.81 -37.49 -10.29
N ILE A 15 16.78 -36.78 -9.76
CA ILE A 15 16.55 -35.86 -8.65
C ILE A 15 15.76 -34.73 -9.27
N VAL A 16 14.44 -34.79 -9.15
CA VAL A 16 13.58 -33.66 -9.41
C VAL A 16 13.85 -32.67 -8.28
N LEU A 17 14.76 -31.75 -8.53
CA LEU A 17 14.94 -30.59 -7.68
C LEU A 17 13.69 -29.74 -7.87
N ALA A 18 12.69 -29.98 -7.03
CA ALA A 18 11.56 -29.08 -6.93
C ALA A 18 12.13 -27.75 -6.41
N ALA A 19 12.43 -26.84 -7.33
CA ALA A 19 12.67 -25.46 -6.97
C ALA A 19 11.37 -24.91 -6.40
N THR A 20 11.24 -24.95 -5.10
CA THR A 20 10.21 -24.19 -4.40
C THR A 20 10.58 -22.73 -4.59
N VAL A 21 10.02 -22.12 -5.62
CA VAL A 21 10.01 -20.66 -5.72
C VAL A 21 9.17 -20.18 -4.54
N SER A 22 9.82 -19.88 -3.43
CA SER A 22 9.16 -19.12 -2.38
C SER A 22 8.94 -17.73 -2.97
N THR A 23 7.72 -17.48 -3.47
CA THR A 23 7.27 -16.13 -3.69
C THR A 23 7.23 -15.50 -2.31
N ALA A 24 8.27 -14.72 -1.99
CA ALA A 24 8.21 -13.83 -0.87
C ALA A 24 7.03 -12.88 -1.15
N ALA A 25 5.91 -13.14 -0.51
CA ALA A 25 4.80 -12.22 -0.51
C ALA A 25 5.28 -11.01 0.27
N PHE A 26 5.80 -10.00 -0.45
CA PHE A 26 6.10 -8.71 0.15
C PHE A 26 4.77 -8.06 0.49
N ALA A 27 4.37 -8.19 1.75
CA ALA A 27 3.23 -7.49 2.29
C ALA A 27 3.62 -6.03 2.47
N HIS A 28 3.65 -5.26 1.37
CA HIS A 28 3.77 -3.82 1.43
C HIS A 28 2.40 -3.22 1.65
N ALA A 29 2.25 -2.37 2.66
CA ALA A 29 1.05 -1.60 2.86
C ALA A 29 0.85 -0.68 1.66
N ARG A 30 -0.30 -0.77 1.02
CA ARG A 30 -0.70 0.09 -0.09
C ARG A 30 -2.18 0.40 0.03
N PRO A 31 -2.65 1.54 -0.49
CA PRO A 31 -4.06 1.87 -0.46
C PRO A 31 -4.89 0.83 -1.21
N ALA A 32 -5.88 0.27 -0.52
CA ALA A 32 -6.92 -0.56 -1.11
C ALA A 32 -8.14 0.29 -1.49
N ASN A 33 -8.46 1.30 -0.66
CA ASN A 33 -9.48 2.30 -0.92
C ASN A 33 -8.98 3.67 -0.56
N THR A 34 -9.40 4.67 -1.33
CA THR A 34 -9.14 6.08 -1.06
C THR A 34 -10.45 6.87 -1.11
N ASP A 35 -10.64 7.75 -0.13
CA ASP A 35 -11.76 8.69 -0.09
C ASP A 35 -11.23 10.09 0.31
N PRO A 36 -11.26 11.08 -0.57
CA PRO A 36 -11.73 11.06 -1.97
C PRO A 36 -10.98 10.07 -2.85
N ALA A 37 -11.64 9.58 -3.90
CA ALA A 37 -11.02 8.73 -4.89
C ALA A 37 -9.98 9.49 -5.72
N ALA A 38 -8.98 8.79 -6.22
CA ALA A 38 -7.99 9.37 -7.12
C ALA A 38 -8.67 9.96 -8.36
N ASN A 39 -8.28 11.18 -8.71
CA ASN A 39 -8.80 11.96 -9.83
C ASN A 39 -10.29 12.35 -9.71
N ALA A 40 -10.88 12.22 -8.54
CA ALA A 40 -12.26 12.65 -8.32
C ALA A 40 -12.39 14.18 -8.49
N ALA A 41 -13.46 14.59 -9.15
CA ALA A 41 -13.88 15.99 -9.24
C ALA A 41 -15.15 16.16 -8.41
N LEU A 42 -15.01 16.74 -7.23
CA LEU A 42 -16.06 16.79 -6.22
C LEU A 42 -16.87 18.06 -6.31
N SER A 43 -18.18 17.95 -6.21
CA SER A 43 -19.09 19.12 -6.15
C SER A 43 -19.10 19.75 -4.76
N ALA A 44 -18.75 18.99 -3.74
CA ALA A 44 -18.63 19.47 -2.36
C ALA A 44 -17.26 19.10 -1.80
N ALA A 45 -16.67 20.02 -1.02
CA ALA A 45 -15.40 19.77 -0.38
C ALA A 45 -15.52 18.63 0.64
N PRO A 46 -14.58 17.68 0.66
CA PRO A 46 -14.59 16.61 1.65
C PRO A 46 -14.17 17.17 3.02
N ALA A 47 -14.69 16.56 4.10
CA ALA A 47 -14.33 16.93 5.47
C ALA A 47 -13.06 16.22 5.97
N ALA A 48 -12.64 15.19 5.27
CA ALA A 48 -11.46 14.39 5.65
C ALA A 48 -10.93 13.62 4.43
N VAL A 49 -9.69 13.17 4.53
CA VAL A 49 -9.15 12.13 3.65
C VAL A 49 -9.04 10.86 4.46
N THR A 50 -9.62 9.79 3.96
CA THR A 50 -9.54 8.45 4.57
C THR A 50 -8.92 7.47 3.58
N LEU A 51 -7.90 6.77 4.04
CA LEU A 51 -7.21 5.74 3.27
C LEU A 51 -7.32 4.41 4.01
N ASP A 52 -7.79 3.39 3.31
CA ASP A 52 -7.74 2.01 3.78
C ASP A 52 -6.59 1.29 3.09
N PHE A 53 -5.70 0.72 3.90
CA PHE A 53 -4.50 0.02 3.41
C PHE A 53 -4.69 -1.49 3.45
N THR A 54 -3.83 -2.20 2.75
CA THR A 54 -3.84 -3.67 2.70
C THR A 54 -3.30 -4.33 3.97
N GLU A 55 -2.53 -3.57 4.77
CA GLU A 55 -1.86 -4.06 5.97
C GLU A 55 -2.11 -3.12 7.15
N PRO A 56 -2.08 -3.63 8.40
CA PRO A 56 -2.11 -2.78 9.58
C PRO A 56 -0.92 -1.81 9.62
N LEU A 57 -1.16 -0.59 10.07
CA LEU A 57 -0.20 0.50 10.08
C LEU A 57 0.37 0.75 11.47
N GLU A 58 1.61 1.24 11.50
CA GLU A 58 2.22 1.83 12.68
C GLU A 58 1.85 3.31 12.76
N PRO A 59 1.03 3.72 13.75
CA PRO A 59 0.53 5.10 13.81
C PRO A 59 1.63 6.14 13.92
N ALA A 60 2.69 5.83 14.66
CA ALA A 60 3.78 6.78 14.92
C ALA A 60 4.59 7.14 13.65
N PHE A 61 4.55 6.30 12.62
CA PHE A 61 5.37 6.44 11.43
C PHE A 61 4.57 6.59 10.14
N SER A 62 3.26 6.55 10.23
CA SER A 62 2.36 6.68 9.08
C SER A 62 1.71 8.07 9.07
N SER A 63 1.52 8.64 7.89
CA SER A 63 1.02 10.01 7.76
C SER A 63 0.22 10.22 6.48
N ILE A 64 -0.67 11.21 6.52
CA ILE A 64 -1.33 11.80 5.35
C ILE A 64 -1.17 13.30 5.46
N VAL A 65 -0.72 13.92 4.39
CA VAL A 65 -0.67 15.38 4.24
C VAL A 65 -1.38 15.75 2.94
N VAL A 66 -2.24 16.74 3.01
CA VAL A 66 -2.93 17.28 1.83
C VAL A 66 -2.40 18.67 1.56
N VAL A 67 -2.02 18.91 0.31
CA VAL A 67 -1.50 20.20 -0.14
C VAL A 67 -2.38 20.77 -1.27
N ASP A 68 -2.43 22.08 -1.37
CA ASP A 68 -3.13 22.78 -2.45
C ASP A 68 -2.25 22.88 -3.72
N GLY A 69 -2.77 23.53 -4.75
CA GLY A 69 -2.06 23.71 -6.01
C GLY A 69 -0.77 24.54 -5.92
N ALA A 70 -0.60 25.33 -4.86
CA ALA A 70 0.63 26.07 -4.57
C ALA A 70 1.63 25.29 -3.70
N GLY A 71 1.29 24.06 -3.32
CA GLY A 71 2.12 23.23 -2.47
C GLY A 71 2.00 23.53 -0.97
N LYS A 72 1.03 24.37 -0.58
CA LYS A 72 0.76 24.68 0.82
C LYS A 72 -0.02 23.54 1.48
N THR A 73 0.40 23.11 2.65
CA THR A 73 -0.34 22.14 3.45
C THR A 73 -1.67 22.70 3.90
N VAL A 74 -2.75 22.00 3.58
CA VAL A 74 -4.11 22.38 3.94
C VAL A 74 -4.76 21.42 4.93
N SER A 75 -4.22 20.20 5.09
CA SER A 75 -4.74 19.25 6.06
C SER A 75 -4.59 19.76 7.49
N ASP A 76 -5.57 19.44 8.33
CA ASP A 76 -5.66 19.92 9.71
C ASP A 76 -5.04 18.92 10.68
N GLY A 77 -3.82 19.24 11.12
CA GLY A 77 -3.11 18.43 12.07
C GLY A 77 -2.56 17.11 11.48
N LYS A 78 -2.37 16.15 12.37
CA LYS A 78 -1.82 14.83 12.02
C LYS A 78 -2.92 13.85 11.65
N ALA A 79 -2.60 12.95 10.71
CA ALA A 79 -3.43 11.79 10.45
C ALA A 79 -3.46 10.87 11.69
N SER A 80 -4.56 10.17 11.86
CA SER A 80 -4.72 9.16 12.89
C SER A 80 -5.05 7.80 12.28
N VAL A 81 -4.49 6.74 12.86
CA VAL A 81 -4.84 5.37 12.54
C VAL A 81 -5.97 4.93 13.48
N ASP A 82 -7.04 4.37 12.90
CA ASP A 82 -8.19 3.91 13.66
C ASP A 82 -7.78 2.76 14.61
N ALA A 83 -8.07 2.91 15.90
CA ALA A 83 -7.76 1.89 16.90
C ALA A 83 -8.52 0.58 16.68
N ALA A 84 -9.73 0.65 16.13
CA ALA A 84 -10.57 -0.52 15.83
C ALA A 84 -10.24 -1.15 14.47
N ASN A 85 -9.66 -0.37 13.53
CA ASN A 85 -9.26 -0.83 12.21
C ASN A 85 -7.91 -0.22 11.84
N ARG A 86 -6.84 -0.85 12.22
CA ARG A 86 -5.47 -0.34 12.03
C ARG A 86 -5.02 -0.26 10.58
N LYS A 87 -5.81 -0.71 9.64
CA LYS A 87 -5.60 -0.51 8.22
C LYS A 87 -6.12 0.84 7.73
N ARG A 88 -6.90 1.55 8.54
CA ARG A 88 -7.51 2.84 8.20
C ARG A 88 -6.76 3.99 8.82
N MET A 89 -6.44 4.96 7.98
CA MET A 89 -5.83 6.22 8.39
C MET A 89 -6.64 7.39 7.85
N THR A 90 -6.87 8.40 8.68
CA THR A 90 -7.69 9.55 8.35
C THR A 90 -6.99 10.84 8.77
N VAL A 91 -7.08 11.87 7.94
CA VAL A 91 -6.69 13.23 8.29
C VAL A 91 -7.88 14.17 8.07
N PRO A 92 -8.20 15.04 9.06
CA PRO A 92 -9.23 16.04 8.90
C PRO A 92 -8.82 17.12 7.88
N LEU A 93 -9.81 17.69 7.21
CA LEU A 93 -9.65 18.83 6.32
C LEU A 93 -10.49 19.99 6.84
N PRO A 94 -9.95 21.21 6.80
CA PRO A 94 -10.77 22.40 6.96
C PRO A 94 -11.69 22.58 5.75
N ALA A 95 -12.51 23.60 5.75
CA ALA A 95 -13.30 23.96 4.57
C ALA A 95 -12.35 24.29 3.41
N LEU A 96 -12.39 23.47 2.37
CA LEU A 96 -11.57 23.66 1.17
C LEU A 96 -12.33 24.44 0.12
N GLY A 97 -11.66 25.40 -0.53
CA GLY A 97 -12.16 26.08 -1.71
C GLY A 97 -12.05 25.24 -2.97
N ALA A 98 -12.62 25.75 -4.06
CA ALA A 98 -12.45 25.17 -5.38
C ALA A 98 -10.97 25.13 -5.76
N GLY A 99 -10.53 24.05 -6.36
CA GLY A 99 -9.15 23.89 -6.78
C GLY A 99 -8.69 22.43 -6.81
N ALA A 100 -7.43 22.25 -7.18
CA ALA A 100 -6.78 20.94 -7.20
C ALA A 100 -5.97 20.73 -5.91
N TYR A 101 -6.05 19.52 -5.39
CA TYR A 101 -5.37 19.11 -4.17
C TYR A 101 -4.59 17.82 -4.41
N SER A 102 -3.46 17.69 -3.72
CA SER A 102 -2.67 16.47 -3.73
C SER A 102 -2.66 15.84 -2.33
N VAL A 103 -2.93 14.57 -2.28
CA VAL A 103 -2.83 13.76 -1.06
C VAL A 103 -1.50 13.04 -1.10
N LYS A 104 -0.67 13.29 -0.09
CA LYS A 104 0.63 12.63 0.06
C LYS A 104 0.58 11.74 1.30
N TRP A 105 0.87 10.47 1.13
CA TRP A 105 0.82 9.53 2.23
C TRP A 105 2.12 8.77 2.41
N VAL A 106 2.40 8.41 3.65
CA VAL A 106 3.45 7.49 4.06
C VAL A 106 2.80 6.43 4.92
N ALA A 107 3.04 5.17 4.61
CA ALA A 107 2.55 4.04 5.37
C ALA A 107 3.72 3.18 5.83
N VAL A 108 3.80 2.92 7.13
CA VAL A 108 4.71 1.94 7.71
C VAL A 108 3.87 0.81 8.24
N ALA A 109 4.05 -0.38 7.67
CA ALA A 109 3.34 -1.58 8.12
C ALA A 109 3.89 -2.08 9.45
N ALA A 110 3.13 -2.95 10.12
CA ALA A 110 3.54 -3.52 11.41
C ALA A 110 4.87 -4.28 11.35
N ASP A 111 5.27 -4.76 10.17
CA ASP A 111 6.57 -5.40 9.93
C ASP A 111 7.74 -4.42 9.71
N GLY A 112 7.47 -3.10 9.75
CA GLY A 112 8.45 -2.04 9.59
C GLY A 112 8.70 -1.60 8.15
N HIS A 113 8.11 -2.21 7.14
CA HIS A 113 8.26 -1.78 5.75
C HIS A 113 7.51 -0.47 5.49
N ARG A 114 8.21 0.47 4.86
CA ARG A 114 7.70 1.80 4.53
C ARG A 114 7.34 1.87 3.06
N THR A 115 6.15 2.37 2.78
CA THR A 115 5.69 2.74 1.44
C THR A 115 5.22 4.18 1.43
N GLN A 116 5.18 4.79 0.26
CA GLN A 116 4.71 6.16 0.10
C GLN A 116 4.10 6.35 -1.28
N GLY A 117 3.22 7.30 -1.39
CA GLY A 117 2.60 7.64 -2.66
C GLY A 117 1.83 8.95 -2.58
N SER A 118 1.23 9.30 -3.69
CA SER A 118 0.38 10.47 -3.79
C SER A 118 -0.70 10.28 -4.85
N TYR A 119 -1.79 11.02 -4.68
CA TYR A 119 -2.84 11.11 -5.69
C TYR A 119 -3.50 12.49 -5.61
N ARG A 120 -4.32 12.83 -6.58
CA ARG A 120 -4.99 14.12 -6.70
C ARG A 120 -6.50 13.98 -6.69
N PHE A 121 -7.15 15.00 -6.17
CA PHE A 121 -8.58 15.25 -6.36
C PHE A 121 -8.79 16.74 -6.58
N SER A 122 -9.95 17.12 -7.04
CA SER A 122 -10.34 18.51 -7.20
C SER A 122 -11.70 18.78 -6.58
N VAL A 123 -11.90 20.03 -6.19
CA VAL A 123 -13.18 20.58 -5.76
C VAL A 123 -13.61 21.60 -6.80
N LYS A 124 -14.84 21.45 -7.28
CA LYS A 124 -15.42 22.33 -8.28
C LYS A 124 -15.83 23.66 -7.68
#